data_07e23aee8c2a2077da8ef7c6471c8c57
#
_entry.id   07e23aee8c2a2077da8ef7c6471c8c57
#
_cell.length_a   1.000
_cell.length_b   1.000
_cell.length_c   1.000
_cell.angle_alpha   90.00
_cell.angle_beta   90.00
_cell.angle_gamma   90.00
#
_symmetry.space_group_name_H-M   'P 1'
#
loop_
_entity.id
_entity.type
_entity.pdbx_description
1 polymer ?
#
loop_
_entity_poly.entity_id
_entity_poly.type
_entity_poly.pdbx_seq_one_letter_code
_entity_poly.pdbx_strand_id
1 'polypeptide(L)'
;YKRQTCDNPWSAYIWSREYTASSKTVTNLMGTDDPRLPYYIYKTDKSEGGSYQPGDEEIAQVADGSLAYPAWYDLGSQPIHMFSVSELYFILSEVKLRLNEDATTEFQKAVAASVSEIMGWFDDDTDASAYASSLGTPTLQKVFEQKYIAQSVDEQVETYNDLRRVKAMGENYIVLTNPYNTQGGVNRFPERLPYGNSSVLSNPNISSVYGDGYYIYSEKTWINGGK
;
A
#
# COMPACT_ATOMS: atom_id res chain seq x y z
N TYR A 1 -27.56 19.43 -15.92
CA TYR A 1 -27.05 18.48 -14.93
C TYR A 1 -26.05 17.57 -15.63
N LYS A 2 -24.76 17.88 -15.55
CA LYS A 2 -23.76 16.88 -15.85
C LYS A 2 -23.99 15.75 -14.83
N ARG A 3 -24.42 14.57 -15.30
CA ARG A 3 -24.28 13.35 -14.52
C ARG A 3 -22.81 13.30 -14.11
N GLN A 4 -22.54 13.42 -12.84
CA GLN A 4 -21.26 12.99 -12.32
C GLN A 4 -21.15 11.51 -12.66
N THR A 5 -20.19 11.18 -13.49
CA THR A 5 -19.82 9.80 -13.70
C THR A 5 -19.48 9.25 -12.33
N CYS A 6 -20.11 8.14 -11.95
CA CYS A 6 -19.81 7.46 -10.69
C CYS A 6 -18.51 6.64 -10.84
N ASP A 7 -17.48 7.26 -11.38
CA ASP A 7 -16.18 6.63 -11.55
C ASP A 7 -15.47 6.52 -10.20
N ASN A 8 -14.63 5.51 -10.07
CA ASN A 8 -13.81 5.36 -8.89
C ASN A 8 -12.92 6.59 -8.70
N PRO A 9 -12.94 7.27 -7.54
CA PRO A 9 -12.16 8.49 -7.32
C PRO A 9 -10.66 8.30 -7.50
N TRP A 10 -10.13 7.10 -7.29
CA TRP A 10 -8.72 6.81 -7.49
C TRP A 10 -8.30 6.92 -8.95
N SER A 11 -9.11 6.47 -9.91
CA SER A 11 -8.80 6.62 -11.32
C SER A 11 -8.73 8.09 -11.72
N ALA A 12 -9.69 8.91 -11.27
CA ALA A 12 -9.67 10.35 -11.50
C ALA A 12 -8.48 11.05 -10.83
N TYR A 13 -8.11 10.62 -9.62
CA TYR A 13 -6.96 11.17 -8.90
C TYR A 13 -5.65 10.85 -9.62
N ILE A 14 -5.43 9.61 -10.02
CA ILE A 14 -4.20 9.18 -10.68
C ILE A 14 -4.10 9.81 -12.07
N TRP A 15 -5.20 9.84 -12.83
CA TRP A 15 -5.27 10.53 -14.11
C TRP A 15 -4.86 12.00 -14.03
N SER A 16 -5.26 12.70 -12.97
CA SER A 16 -4.89 14.10 -12.75
C SER A 16 -3.45 14.30 -12.31
N ARG A 17 -2.70 13.22 -12.04
CA ARG A 17 -1.35 13.22 -11.51
C ARG A 17 -0.43 12.49 -12.49
N GLU A 18 -0.01 13.18 -13.55
CA GLU A 18 0.86 12.67 -14.63
C GLU A 18 2.16 11.98 -14.16
N TYR A 19 2.45 12.05 -12.85
CA TYR A 19 3.72 11.65 -12.27
C TYR A 19 3.57 10.59 -11.16
N THR A 20 2.43 9.95 -11.07
CA THR A 20 2.22 8.91 -10.08
C THR A 20 2.93 7.63 -10.54
N ALA A 21 4.02 7.28 -9.88
CA ALA A 21 4.73 6.04 -10.14
C ALA A 21 4.21 4.89 -9.26
N SER A 22 4.36 3.67 -9.75
CA SER A 22 4.11 2.47 -8.96
C SER A 22 5.15 2.33 -7.85
N SER A 23 4.73 1.86 -6.69
CA SER A 23 5.58 1.69 -5.51
C SER A 23 6.69 0.66 -5.74
N LYS A 24 7.92 1.04 -5.46
CA LYS A 24 9.09 0.15 -5.50
C LYS A 24 9.00 -0.96 -4.46
N THR A 25 8.48 -0.65 -3.27
CA THR A 25 8.28 -1.67 -2.22
C THR A 25 7.31 -2.75 -2.68
N VAL A 26 6.15 -2.37 -3.23
CA VAL A 26 5.17 -3.33 -3.75
C VAL A 26 5.76 -4.16 -4.88
N THR A 27 6.43 -3.51 -5.83
CA THR A 27 7.05 -4.20 -6.98
C THR A 27 8.10 -5.21 -6.54
N ASN A 28 8.94 -4.84 -5.57
CA ASN A 28 9.96 -5.75 -5.05
C ASN A 28 9.35 -6.94 -4.31
N LEU A 29 8.26 -6.74 -3.58
CA LEU A 29 7.55 -7.83 -2.89
C LEU A 29 6.88 -8.80 -3.87
N MET A 30 6.35 -8.29 -4.98
CA MET A 30 5.77 -9.14 -6.04
C MET A 30 6.84 -9.98 -6.73
N GLY A 31 8.03 -9.43 -6.96
CA GLY A 31 9.03 -10.08 -7.80
C GLY A 31 8.58 -10.19 -9.26
N THR A 32 9.12 -11.16 -10.00
CA THR A 32 8.81 -11.36 -11.43
C THR A 32 7.69 -12.36 -11.68
N ASP A 33 7.38 -13.21 -10.71
CA ASP A 33 6.51 -14.38 -10.88
C ASP A 33 5.08 -14.15 -10.35
N ASP A 34 4.83 -12.98 -9.74
CA ASP A 34 3.51 -12.63 -9.27
C ASP A 34 2.58 -12.28 -10.44
N PRO A 35 1.47 -13.02 -10.63
CA PRO A 35 0.58 -12.81 -11.76
C PRO A 35 -0.12 -11.45 -11.74
N ARG A 36 -0.16 -10.76 -10.59
CA ARG A 36 -0.72 -9.41 -10.47
C ARG A 36 0.18 -8.34 -11.08
N LEU A 37 1.47 -8.61 -11.26
CA LEU A 37 2.46 -7.61 -11.65
C LEU A 37 2.08 -6.83 -12.93
N PRO A 38 1.62 -7.47 -14.03
CA PRO A 38 1.21 -6.75 -15.24
C PRO A 38 0.01 -5.82 -15.04
N TYR A 39 -0.82 -6.09 -14.04
CA TYR A 39 -2.03 -5.33 -13.73
C TYR A 39 -1.77 -4.20 -12.72
N TYR A 40 -0.74 -4.34 -11.90
CA TYR A 40 -0.30 -3.31 -10.95
C TYR A 40 0.60 -2.28 -11.59
N ILE A 41 1.38 -2.66 -12.58
CA ILE A 41 2.43 -1.81 -13.14
C ILE A 41 2.32 -1.77 -14.66
N TYR A 42 2.11 -0.58 -15.20
CA TYR A 42 2.11 -0.36 -16.63
C TYR A 42 3.54 -0.09 -17.13
N LYS A 43 3.93 -0.78 -18.19
CA LYS A 43 5.19 -0.49 -18.88
C LYS A 43 5.01 0.72 -19.77
N THR A 44 5.82 1.75 -19.56
CA THR A 44 5.83 2.92 -20.44
C THR A 44 6.63 2.62 -21.70
N ASP A 45 6.41 3.41 -22.77
CA ASP A 45 7.15 3.27 -24.03
C ASP A 45 8.67 3.42 -23.83
N LYS A 46 9.10 4.19 -22.84
CA LYS A 46 10.52 4.37 -22.48
C LYS A 46 11.09 3.22 -21.64
N SER A 47 10.23 2.40 -21.05
CA SER A 47 10.63 1.15 -20.39
C SER A 47 10.70 -0.03 -21.35
N GLU A 48 10.82 0.22 -22.64
CA GLU A 48 11.01 -0.79 -23.69
C GLU A 48 12.23 -1.68 -23.36
N GLY A 49 12.03 -2.97 -23.48
CA GLY A 49 13.02 -3.98 -23.08
C GLY A 49 12.54 -4.88 -21.96
N GLY A 50 11.33 -4.63 -21.44
CA GLY A 50 10.64 -5.58 -20.58
C GLY A 50 10.85 -5.42 -19.09
N SER A 51 11.55 -4.40 -18.62
CA SER A 51 11.69 -4.13 -17.19
C SER A 51 10.59 -3.19 -16.70
N TYR A 52 10.01 -3.54 -15.54
CA TYR A 52 9.16 -2.64 -14.78
C TYR A 52 10.02 -1.70 -13.95
N GLN A 53 9.83 -0.39 -14.11
CA GLN A 53 10.62 0.64 -13.42
C GLN A 53 9.73 1.36 -12.39
N PRO A 54 9.62 0.86 -11.16
CA PRO A 54 8.87 1.54 -10.11
C PRO A 54 9.60 2.79 -9.63
N GLY A 55 8.85 3.73 -9.06
CA GLY A 55 9.40 4.90 -8.40
C GLY A 55 9.81 4.60 -6.95
N ASP A 56 10.87 5.24 -6.50
CA ASP A 56 11.22 5.25 -5.08
C ASP A 56 10.20 6.09 -4.30
N GLU A 57 9.78 5.61 -3.15
CA GLU A 57 8.89 6.31 -2.25
C GLU A 57 9.55 7.61 -1.73
N GLU A 58 8.76 8.66 -1.55
CA GLU A 58 9.18 9.98 -1.03
C GLU A 58 10.15 10.79 -1.93
N ILE A 59 10.47 10.32 -3.12
CA ILE A 59 11.20 11.12 -4.11
C ILE A 59 10.21 11.78 -5.06
N ALA A 60 10.41 13.05 -5.35
CA ALA A 60 9.68 13.72 -6.41
C ALA A 60 9.99 13.02 -7.75
N GLN A 61 8.97 12.44 -8.34
CA GLN A 61 9.10 11.73 -9.60
C GLN A 61 9.28 12.71 -10.76
N VAL A 62 10.11 12.36 -11.71
CA VAL A 62 10.30 13.16 -12.93
C VAL A 62 9.30 12.69 -13.98
N ALA A 63 8.56 13.62 -14.53
CA ALA A 63 7.57 13.38 -15.57
C ALA A 63 8.21 13.17 -16.95
N ASP A 64 9.06 12.20 -17.07
CA ASP A 64 9.72 11.92 -18.35
C ASP A 64 9.24 10.62 -19.02
N GLY A 65 8.26 9.95 -18.40
CA GLY A 65 7.74 8.66 -18.86
C GLY A 65 8.70 7.49 -18.69
N SER A 66 9.79 7.65 -17.93
CA SER A 66 10.74 6.58 -17.64
C SER A 66 10.24 5.62 -16.56
N LEU A 67 9.34 6.07 -15.69
CA LEU A 67 8.80 5.28 -14.59
C LEU A 67 7.48 4.64 -14.96
N ALA A 68 7.28 3.42 -14.49
CA ALA A 68 6.02 2.71 -14.62
C ALA A 68 4.96 3.31 -13.70
N TYR A 69 3.72 3.36 -14.16
CA TYR A 69 2.56 3.81 -13.39
C TYR A 69 1.56 2.66 -13.19
N PRO A 70 0.63 2.77 -12.23
CA PRO A 70 -0.36 1.72 -11.97
C PRO A 70 -1.24 1.45 -13.20
N ALA A 71 -1.30 0.20 -13.67
CA ALA A 71 -2.07 -0.16 -14.85
C ALA A 71 -3.58 0.00 -14.66
N TRP A 72 -4.05 -0.14 -13.42
CA TRP A 72 -5.47 -0.03 -13.06
C TRP A 72 -6.01 1.41 -13.06
N TYR A 73 -5.17 2.42 -13.27
CA TYR A 73 -5.61 3.81 -13.26
C TYR A 73 -6.61 4.15 -14.39
N ASP A 74 -6.56 3.42 -15.49
CA ASP A 74 -7.50 3.59 -16.62
C ASP A 74 -8.89 3.00 -16.34
N LEU A 75 -9.04 2.26 -15.24
CA LEU A 75 -10.29 1.61 -14.87
C LEU A 75 -11.12 2.54 -14.00
N GLY A 76 -12.13 3.18 -14.58
CA GLY A 76 -13.06 4.03 -13.84
C GLY A 76 -14.14 3.27 -13.07
N SER A 77 -14.34 2.00 -13.38
CA SER A 77 -15.46 1.19 -12.88
C SER A 77 -15.10 0.18 -11.79
N GLN A 78 -13.82 0.09 -11.40
CA GLN A 78 -13.43 -0.84 -10.34
C GLN A 78 -14.12 -0.50 -9.00
N PRO A 79 -14.47 -1.52 -8.21
CA PRO A 79 -15.11 -1.31 -6.91
C PRO A 79 -14.19 -0.56 -5.93
N ILE A 80 -14.80 0.16 -5.01
CA ILE A 80 -14.11 0.71 -3.84
C ILE A 80 -14.36 -0.25 -2.69
N HIS A 81 -13.29 -0.77 -2.10
CA HIS A 81 -13.42 -1.69 -0.97
C HIS A 81 -13.74 -0.93 0.32
N MET A 82 -14.71 -1.47 1.03
CA MET A 82 -14.93 -1.17 2.45
C MET A 82 -14.26 -2.24 3.32
N PHE A 83 -14.19 -3.45 2.79
CA PHE A 83 -13.56 -4.62 3.38
C PHE A 83 -13.49 -5.72 2.32
N SER A 84 -12.30 -6.16 1.95
CA SER A 84 -12.14 -7.14 0.89
C SER A 84 -12.19 -8.59 1.39
N VAL A 85 -12.50 -9.51 0.49
CA VAL A 85 -12.46 -10.96 0.77
C VAL A 85 -11.03 -11.40 1.07
N SER A 86 -10.07 -10.85 0.36
CA SER A 86 -8.65 -11.13 0.59
C SER A 86 -8.22 -10.68 1.99
N GLU A 87 -8.64 -9.50 2.44
CA GLU A 87 -8.35 -9.00 3.78
C GLU A 87 -8.91 -9.92 4.87
N LEU A 88 -10.16 -10.37 4.74
CA LEU A 88 -10.75 -11.33 5.68
C LEU A 88 -9.87 -12.57 5.86
N TYR A 89 -9.45 -13.18 4.77
CA TYR A 89 -8.66 -14.39 4.84
C TYR A 89 -7.21 -14.15 5.31
N PHE A 90 -6.62 -12.98 5.04
CA PHE A 90 -5.33 -12.60 5.64
C PHE A 90 -5.43 -12.42 7.15
N ILE A 91 -6.50 -11.81 7.66
CA ILE A 91 -6.74 -11.70 9.10
C ILE A 91 -6.89 -13.10 9.72
N LEU A 92 -7.66 -13.98 9.12
CA LEU A 92 -7.82 -15.35 9.60
C LEU A 92 -6.49 -16.10 9.60
N SER A 93 -5.67 -15.92 8.56
CA SER A 93 -4.34 -16.52 8.48
C SER A 93 -3.42 -16.03 9.59
N GLU A 94 -3.41 -14.73 9.86
CA GLU A 94 -2.64 -14.15 10.96
C GLU A 94 -3.08 -14.71 12.31
N VAL A 95 -4.39 -14.75 12.56
CA VAL A 95 -4.94 -15.29 13.83
C VAL A 95 -4.51 -16.73 14.04
N LYS A 96 -4.65 -17.60 13.04
CA LYS A 96 -4.24 -19.00 13.13
C LYS A 96 -2.75 -19.15 13.41
N LEU A 97 -1.89 -18.41 12.70
CA LEU A 97 -0.46 -18.45 12.92
C LEU A 97 -0.07 -18.00 14.34
N ARG A 98 -0.73 -16.95 14.87
CA ARG A 98 -0.50 -16.49 16.24
C ARG A 98 -0.98 -17.49 17.29
N LEU A 99 -1.95 -18.33 16.95
CA LEU A 99 -2.41 -19.44 17.78
C LEU A 99 -1.60 -20.73 17.57
N ASN A 100 -0.57 -20.71 16.73
CA ASN A 100 0.22 -21.88 16.29
C ASN A 100 -0.62 -22.95 15.61
N GLU A 101 -1.64 -22.55 14.87
CA GLU A 101 -2.48 -23.41 14.05
C GLU A 101 -2.06 -23.37 12.59
N ASP A 102 -2.45 -24.39 11.79
CA ASP A 102 -2.24 -24.40 10.35
C ASP A 102 -3.13 -23.35 9.66
N ALA A 103 -2.51 -22.41 8.99
CA ALA A 103 -3.15 -21.32 8.26
C ALA A 103 -3.09 -21.48 6.74
N THR A 104 -2.63 -22.64 6.23
CA THR A 104 -2.36 -22.84 4.80
C THR A 104 -3.59 -22.58 3.94
N THR A 105 -4.74 -23.07 4.36
CA THR A 105 -6.00 -22.92 3.60
C THR A 105 -6.43 -21.45 3.52
N GLU A 106 -6.39 -20.72 4.64
CA GLU A 106 -6.81 -19.32 4.69
C GLU A 106 -5.83 -18.44 3.91
N PHE A 107 -4.54 -18.70 4.05
CA PHE A 107 -3.51 -17.97 3.30
C PHE A 107 -3.67 -18.14 1.78
N GLN A 108 -3.85 -19.37 1.31
CA GLN A 108 -4.08 -19.63 -0.11
C GLN A 108 -5.36 -18.99 -0.63
N LYS A 109 -6.44 -19.00 0.16
CA LYS A 109 -7.68 -18.30 -0.20
C LYS A 109 -7.50 -16.78 -0.26
N ALA A 110 -6.73 -16.20 0.67
CA ALA A 110 -6.45 -14.77 0.68
C ALA A 110 -5.69 -14.35 -0.58
N VAL A 111 -4.61 -15.07 -0.91
CA VAL A 111 -3.80 -14.79 -2.10
C VAL A 111 -4.61 -14.98 -3.37
N ALA A 112 -5.33 -16.11 -3.50
CA ALA A 112 -6.15 -16.37 -4.67
C ALA A 112 -7.24 -15.32 -4.87
N ALA A 113 -7.91 -14.87 -3.80
CA ALA A 113 -8.91 -13.82 -3.87
C ALA A 113 -8.30 -12.49 -4.37
N SER A 114 -7.15 -12.08 -3.84
CA SER A 114 -6.45 -10.87 -4.28
C SER A 114 -6.01 -10.93 -5.75
N VAL A 115 -5.48 -12.08 -6.18
CA VAL A 115 -5.06 -12.27 -7.57
C VAL A 115 -6.26 -12.25 -8.51
N SER A 116 -7.29 -13.06 -8.22
CA SER A 116 -8.49 -13.13 -9.07
C SER A 116 -9.23 -11.81 -9.16
N GLU A 117 -9.20 -11.01 -8.11
CA GLU A 117 -9.85 -9.72 -8.10
C GLU A 117 -9.19 -8.73 -9.06
N ILE A 118 -7.88 -8.53 -8.95
CA ILE A 118 -7.18 -7.58 -9.82
C ILE A 118 -7.18 -8.04 -11.27
N MET A 119 -7.02 -9.34 -11.54
CA MET A 119 -7.10 -9.91 -12.88
C MET A 119 -8.51 -9.77 -13.46
N GLY A 120 -9.54 -9.98 -12.65
CA GLY A 120 -10.93 -9.83 -13.04
C GLY A 120 -11.31 -8.41 -13.45
N TRP A 121 -10.62 -7.39 -12.97
CA TRP A 121 -10.81 -6.02 -13.46
C TRP A 121 -10.40 -5.83 -14.92
N PHE A 122 -9.59 -6.73 -15.44
CA PHE A 122 -9.09 -6.73 -16.82
C PHE A 122 -9.68 -7.88 -17.65
N ASP A 123 -10.81 -8.43 -17.22
CA ASP A 123 -11.47 -9.57 -17.88
C ASP A 123 -10.59 -10.82 -18.02
N ASP A 124 -9.62 -10.99 -17.10
CA ASP A 124 -8.77 -12.18 -17.02
C ASP A 124 -9.26 -13.08 -15.88
N ASP A 125 -9.78 -14.24 -16.22
CA ASP A 125 -10.33 -15.25 -15.31
C ASP A 125 -9.38 -16.45 -15.08
N THR A 126 -8.09 -16.28 -15.35
CA THR A 126 -7.08 -17.31 -15.11
C THR A 126 -7.08 -17.72 -13.63
N ASP A 127 -7.00 -19.03 -13.40
CA ASP A 127 -7.02 -19.62 -12.05
C ASP A 127 -5.81 -19.16 -11.21
N ALA A 128 -6.09 -18.45 -10.15
CA ALA A 128 -5.10 -17.95 -9.19
C ALA A 128 -4.59 -19.02 -8.20
N SER A 129 -5.23 -20.19 -8.15
CA SER A 129 -4.96 -21.23 -7.15
C SER A 129 -3.55 -21.80 -7.24
N ALA A 130 -3.03 -21.92 -8.46
CA ALA A 130 -1.68 -22.43 -8.70
C ALA A 130 -0.63 -21.51 -8.09
N TYR A 131 -0.75 -20.21 -8.31
CA TYR A 131 0.15 -19.21 -7.72
C TYR A 131 0.03 -19.20 -6.18
N ALA A 132 -1.19 -19.15 -5.65
CA ALA A 132 -1.41 -19.17 -4.20
C ALA A 132 -0.76 -20.41 -3.54
N SER A 133 -0.86 -21.57 -4.19
CA SER A 133 -0.25 -22.81 -3.71
C SER A 133 1.27 -22.82 -3.82
N SER A 134 1.84 -22.16 -4.83
CA SER A 134 3.29 -22.08 -5.05
C SER A 134 4.03 -21.32 -3.94
N LEU A 135 3.34 -20.45 -3.21
CA LEU A 135 3.92 -19.71 -2.09
C LEU A 135 4.24 -20.60 -0.87
N GLY A 136 3.73 -21.83 -0.86
CA GLY A 136 4.03 -22.85 0.16
C GLY A 136 3.48 -22.49 1.54
N THR A 137 4.13 -23.02 2.58
CA THR A 137 3.70 -22.82 3.97
C THR A 137 3.71 -21.36 4.38
N PRO A 138 2.59 -20.83 4.94
CA PRO A 138 2.52 -19.45 5.40
C PRO A 138 3.38 -19.20 6.64
N THR A 139 3.90 -18.00 6.71
CA THR A 139 4.52 -17.41 7.90
C THR A 139 3.92 -16.03 8.10
N LEU A 140 4.04 -15.45 9.29
CA LEU A 140 3.58 -14.07 9.51
C LEU A 140 4.22 -13.11 8.49
N GLN A 141 5.50 -13.27 8.18
CA GLN A 141 6.18 -12.50 7.12
C GLN A 141 5.43 -12.57 5.79
N LYS A 142 5.16 -13.77 5.28
CA LYS A 142 4.45 -13.96 4.01
C LYS A 142 3.02 -13.42 4.03
N VAL A 143 2.32 -13.59 5.15
CA VAL A 143 0.96 -13.07 5.30
C VAL A 143 0.96 -11.54 5.18
N PHE A 144 1.86 -10.86 5.90
CA PHE A 144 1.94 -9.40 5.83
C PHE A 144 2.44 -8.88 4.48
N GLU A 145 3.40 -9.55 3.85
CA GLU A 145 3.85 -9.20 2.49
C GLU A 145 2.71 -9.29 1.48
N GLN A 146 1.99 -10.41 1.46
CA GLN A 146 0.89 -10.62 0.53
C GLN A 146 -0.31 -9.71 0.83
N LYS A 147 -0.61 -9.46 2.11
CA LYS A 147 -1.63 -8.48 2.52
C LYS A 147 -1.25 -7.07 2.08
N TYR A 148 0.02 -6.67 2.26
CA TYR A 148 0.53 -5.38 1.84
C TYR A 148 0.36 -5.17 0.32
N ILE A 149 0.68 -6.17 -0.48
CA ILE A 149 0.46 -6.13 -1.93
C ILE A 149 -1.04 -5.96 -2.23
N ALA A 150 -1.89 -6.80 -1.65
CA ALA A 150 -3.33 -6.78 -1.91
C ALA A 150 -3.97 -5.42 -1.59
N GLN A 151 -3.61 -4.82 -0.46
CA GLN A 151 -4.17 -3.56 0.04
C GLN A 151 -3.55 -2.31 -0.59
N SER A 152 -2.49 -2.45 -1.38
CA SER A 152 -1.78 -1.29 -1.96
C SER A 152 -2.58 -0.53 -3.01
N VAL A 153 -3.67 -1.09 -3.51
CA VAL A 153 -4.51 -0.46 -4.54
C VAL A 153 -5.42 0.62 -3.95
N ASP A 154 -6.23 0.28 -2.95
CA ASP A 154 -7.28 1.17 -2.42
C ASP A 154 -7.50 1.10 -0.90
N GLU A 155 -6.80 0.21 -0.18
CA GLU A 155 -6.92 0.03 1.26
C GLU A 155 -5.67 0.55 2.04
N GLN A 156 -5.07 1.65 1.59
CA GLN A 156 -3.79 2.16 2.14
C GLN A 156 -3.90 2.60 3.61
N VAL A 157 -5.08 3.02 4.07
CA VAL A 157 -5.30 3.38 5.48
C VAL A 157 -5.17 2.15 6.37
N GLU A 158 -5.75 1.02 5.95
CA GLU A 158 -5.64 -0.24 6.69
C GLU A 158 -4.21 -0.79 6.63
N THR A 159 -3.55 -0.68 5.48
CA THR A 159 -2.11 -0.99 5.36
C THR A 159 -1.27 -0.19 6.37
N TYR A 160 -1.50 1.11 6.48
CA TYR A 160 -0.80 1.96 7.44
C TYR A 160 -1.09 1.57 8.88
N ASN A 161 -2.34 1.26 9.20
CA ASN A 161 -2.75 0.79 10.53
C ASN A 161 -2.05 -0.53 10.89
N ASP A 162 -1.97 -1.46 9.96
CA ASP A 162 -1.27 -2.74 10.16
C ASP A 162 0.22 -2.55 10.41
N LEU A 163 0.90 -1.73 9.62
CA LEU A 163 2.32 -1.41 9.84
C LEU A 163 2.57 -0.86 11.24
N ARG A 164 1.70 0.03 11.71
CA ARG A 164 1.79 0.59 13.06
C ARG A 164 1.50 -0.44 14.13
N ARG A 165 0.49 -1.27 13.92
CA ARG A 165 0.09 -2.33 14.86
C ARG A 165 1.22 -3.32 15.08
N VAL A 166 1.80 -3.87 14.03
CA VAL A 166 2.89 -4.85 14.15
C VAL A 166 4.15 -4.23 14.73
N LYS A 167 4.47 -2.98 14.37
CA LYS A 167 5.57 -2.24 14.99
C LYS A 167 5.39 -2.06 16.49
N ALA A 168 4.15 -1.78 16.94
CA ALA A 168 3.83 -1.67 18.37
C ALA A 168 4.00 -3.02 19.11
N MET A 169 3.87 -4.14 18.41
CA MET A 169 4.12 -5.49 18.92
C MET A 169 5.61 -5.88 18.89
N GLY A 170 6.49 -5.00 18.41
CA GLY A 170 7.93 -5.27 18.25
C GLY A 170 8.27 -6.05 17.00
N GLU A 171 7.35 -6.15 16.05
CA GLU A 171 7.52 -6.88 14.79
C GLU A 171 7.72 -5.89 13.61
N ASN A 172 8.42 -6.33 12.56
CA ASN A 172 8.62 -5.52 11.37
C ASN A 172 8.69 -6.43 10.13
N TYR A 173 7.57 -6.60 9.48
CA TYR A 173 7.45 -7.51 8.32
C TYR A 173 7.64 -6.80 6.99
N ILE A 174 7.37 -5.50 6.91
CA ILE A 174 7.50 -4.70 5.70
C ILE A 174 8.57 -3.64 5.92
N VAL A 175 9.64 -3.72 5.13
CA VAL A 175 10.69 -2.71 5.11
C VAL A 175 10.41 -1.78 3.93
N LEU A 176 9.99 -0.56 4.23
CA LEU A 176 9.71 0.44 3.22
C LEU A 176 11.03 1.02 2.68
N THR A 177 11.08 1.20 1.37
CA THR A 177 12.21 1.83 0.70
C THR A 177 11.96 3.33 0.57
N ASN A 178 12.23 4.08 1.61
CA ASN A 178 12.13 5.54 1.61
C ASN A 178 13.47 6.18 2.05
N PRO A 179 14.53 6.04 1.23
CA PRO A 179 15.88 6.45 1.61
C PRO A 179 16.03 7.96 1.82
N TYR A 180 15.07 8.74 1.33
CA TYR A 180 15.10 10.19 1.33
C TYR A 180 14.01 10.84 2.17
N ASN A 181 13.59 10.21 3.25
CA ASN A 181 12.76 10.89 4.23
C ASN A 181 13.53 12.11 4.76
N THR A 182 13.33 13.24 4.10
CA THR A 182 14.06 14.49 4.35
C THR A 182 13.57 15.21 5.58
N GLN A 183 12.37 14.91 6.04
CA GLN A 183 11.81 15.47 7.26
C GLN A 183 12.43 14.78 8.48
N GLY A 184 13.35 15.46 9.15
CA GLY A 184 14.04 14.95 10.33
C GLY A 184 15.33 14.16 10.04
N GLY A 185 15.80 14.09 8.79
CA GLY A 185 17.12 13.58 8.41
C GLY A 185 17.36 12.10 8.66
N VAL A 186 16.33 11.30 8.89
CA VAL A 186 16.40 9.86 9.15
C VAL A 186 15.17 9.20 8.56
N ASN A 187 15.29 7.96 8.12
CA ASN A 187 14.17 7.13 7.67
C ASN A 187 13.16 6.94 8.83
N ARG A 188 12.20 7.83 8.92
CA ARG A 188 11.18 7.86 9.98
C ARG A 188 9.78 7.91 9.39
N PHE A 189 8.85 7.23 10.04
CA PHE A 189 7.43 7.31 9.74
C PHE A 189 6.73 8.24 10.74
N PRO A 190 5.72 9.01 10.30
CA PRO A 190 4.94 9.84 11.20
C PRO A 190 4.28 9.01 12.29
N GLU A 191 4.42 9.44 13.54
CA GLU A 191 3.74 8.84 14.69
C GLU A 191 2.34 9.45 14.89
N ARG A 192 2.08 10.62 14.28
CA ARG A 192 0.81 11.35 14.37
C ARG A 192 0.63 12.30 13.18
N LEU A 193 -0.58 12.77 13.00
CA LEU A 193 -0.86 13.86 12.06
C LEU A 193 -0.40 15.22 12.63
N PRO A 194 0.00 16.18 11.76
CA PRO A 194 0.31 17.53 12.20
C PRO A 194 -0.94 18.28 12.64
N TYR A 195 -0.78 19.27 13.48
CA TYR A 195 -1.81 20.28 13.69
C TYR A 195 -2.05 21.09 12.41
N GLY A 196 -3.29 21.46 12.14
CA GLY A 196 -3.58 22.35 11.02
C GLY A 196 -2.88 23.69 11.14
N ASN A 197 -2.30 24.20 10.06
CA ASN A 197 -1.56 25.47 10.06
C ASN A 197 -2.37 26.64 10.63
N SER A 198 -3.66 26.72 10.33
CA SER A 198 -4.53 27.75 10.89
C SER A 198 -4.63 27.67 12.43
N SER A 199 -4.67 26.46 12.97
CA SER A 199 -4.70 26.26 14.43
C SER A 199 -3.37 26.66 15.07
N VAL A 200 -2.24 26.32 14.43
CA VAL A 200 -0.90 26.70 14.95
C VAL A 200 -0.70 28.21 14.93
N LEU A 201 -1.16 28.87 13.86
CA LEU A 201 -0.96 30.32 13.68
C LEU A 201 -1.90 31.17 14.52
N SER A 202 -3.12 30.70 14.79
CA SER A 202 -4.16 31.49 15.47
C SER A 202 -4.36 31.17 16.94
N ASN A 203 -3.87 30.04 17.42
CA ASN A 203 -4.05 29.63 18.81
C ASN A 203 -2.77 29.87 19.64
N PRO A 204 -2.74 30.90 20.52
CA PRO A 204 -1.54 31.21 21.32
C PRO A 204 -1.18 30.13 22.35
N ASN A 205 -2.09 29.17 22.58
CA ASN A 205 -1.82 28.05 23.50
C ASN A 205 -1.08 26.88 22.82
N ILE A 206 -0.95 26.90 21.49
CA ILE A 206 -0.15 25.91 20.78
C ILE A 206 1.29 26.41 20.77
N SER A 207 2.21 25.62 21.31
CA SER A 207 3.63 25.93 21.35
C SER A 207 4.18 26.20 19.94
N SER A 208 5.07 27.17 19.81
CA SER A 208 5.80 27.46 18.57
C SER A 208 6.62 26.25 18.06
N VAL A 209 6.94 25.30 18.92
CA VAL A 209 7.60 24.04 18.58
C VAL A 209 6.79 23.23 17.56
N TYR A 210 5.47 23.35 17.57
CA TYR A 210 4.61 22.66 16.64
C TYR A 210 4.59 23.25 15.22
N GLY A 211 5.18 24.44 15.04
CA GLY A 211 5.25 25.11 13.74
C GLY A 211 6.28 24.54 12.77
N ASP A 212 7.30 23.81 13.26
CA ASP A 212 8.37 23.24 12.41
C ASP A 212 8.01 21.88 11.78
N GLY A 213 6.95 21.24 12.26
CA GLY A 213 6.48 19.96 11.76
C GLY A 213 7.27 18.73 12.23
N TYR A 214 8.42 18.89 12.89
CA TYR A 214 9.25 17.73 13.30
C TYR A 214 8.63 16.88 14.40
N TYR A 215 7.77 17.44 15.22
CA TYR A 215 7.10 16.73 16.31
C TYR A 215 6.28 15.53 15.84
N ILE A 216 5.83 15.49 14.58
CA ILE A 216 5.07 14.36 14.04
C ILE A 216 5.86 13.05 14.03
N TYR A 217 7.19 13.12 14.04
CA TYR A 217 8.08 11.95 14.03
C TYR A 217 8.57 11.54 15.44
N SER A 218 8.31 12.32 16.45
CA SER A 218 8.82 12.11 17.81
C SER A 218 7.75 12.03 18.88
N GLU A 219 6.65 12.74 18.69
CA GLU A 219 5.56 12.78 19.67
C GLU A 219 4.50 11.73 19.38
N LYS A 220 4.35 10.81 20.32
CA LYS A 220 3.26 9.84 20.26
C LYS A 220 1.97 10.46 20.79
N THR A 221 0.85 10.14 20.13
CA THR A 221 -0.47 10.42 20.71
C THR A 221 -0.76 9.46 21.87
N TRP A 222 -1.70 9.83 22.74
CA TRP A 222 -2.13 8.96 23.84
C TRP A 222 -2.47 7.53 23.41
N ILE A 223 -3.17 7.37 22.28
CA ILE A 223 -3.53 6.07 21.69
C ILE A 223 -2.30 5.23 21.30
N ASN A 224 -1.17 5.90 21.00
CA ASN A 224 0.10 5.25 20.63
C ASN A 224 1.08 5.14 21.81
N GLY A 225 0.59 5.24 23.05
CA GLY A 225 1.40 5.16 24.24
C GLY A 225 2.12 6.46 24.61
N GLY A 226 1.69 7.60 24.08
CA GLY A 226 2.10 8.94 24.55
C GLY A 226 1.48 9.28 25.90
N LYS A 227 2.06 10.27 26.60
CA LYS A 227 1.54 10.79 27.89
C LYS A 227 0.58 11.95 27.65
#